data_06f5584f3567d55ee13be122b5444e93
#
_entry.id   06f5584f3567d55ee13be122b5444e93
#
_cell.length_a   1.000
_cell.length_b   1.000
_cell.length_c   1.000
_cell.angle_alpha   90.00
_cell.angle_beta   90.00
_cell.angle_gamma   90.00
#
_symmetry.space_group_name_H-M   'P 1'
#
loop_
_entity.id
_entity.type
_entity.pdbx_description
1 polymer ?
#
loop_
_entity_poly.entity_id
_entity_poly.type
_entity_poly.pdbx_seq_one_letter_code
_entity_poly.pdbx_strand_id
1 'polypeptide(L)'
;MKKQVLALAIAATAAGGAFAQATDTLAKIKASGSITEGVRESSGLSYTLGNGQYTGFHYDVCANIIKDLEKAVGKKLETKYQPVTSQNRVPLVQNGTVDLECGSTTNNATRAKDVSFAVTTYVEEVRMAVKANSGITSIKDLNGKTVATTTGTTSVQTLRKNERAGGIDFKELYGKDHSDSFLLLESGRADAFVMDGSILASNIAKSKAPADYKIVGEVLSVEPIAIMIRKDDPAFKKAVDDSIKSQIKNGDLAKLWDKWFLQPIPPSNVKIGLALSDATKNAWANPNDKPMEDYAAKK
;
A
#
# COMPACT_ATOMS: atom_id res chain seq x y z
N MET A 1 -13.15 12.92 81.77
CA MET A 1 -13.20 13.73 80.53
C MET A 1 -12.00 13.33 79.68
N LYS A 2 -12.20 12.43 78.74
CA LYS A 2 -11.15 11.94 77.78
C LYS A 2 -11.37 12.62 76.43
N LYS A 3 -10.40 13.43 76.03
CA LYS A 3 -10.38 14.07 74.69
C LYS A 3 -9.84 13.07 73.69
N GLN A 4 -10.65 12.68 72.71
CA GLN A 4 -10.22 11.90 71.56
C GLN A 4 -9.73 12.92 70.49
N VAL A 5 -8.48 12.76 70.08
CA VAL A 5 -7.89 13.46 68.92
C VAL A 5 -8.09 12.62 67.71
N LEU A 6 -8.88 13.09 66.75
CA LEU A 6 -9.13 12.46 65.48
C LEU A 6 -8.01 12.86 64.50
N ALA A 7 -7.14 11.94 64.16
CA ALA A 7 -6.11 12.15 63.13
C ALA A 7 -6.70 11.88 61.72
N LEU A 8 -6.78 12.95 60.92
CA LEU A 8 -7.22 12.89 59.52
C LEU A 8 -6.02 12.46 58.66
N ALA A 9 -6.03 11.24 58.17
CA ALA A 9 -5.03 10.79 57.17
C ALA A 9 -5.45 11.26 55.78
N ILE A 10 -4.69 12.20 55.19
CA ILE A 10 -4.84 12.62 53.81
C ILE A 10 -4.15 11.58 52.94
N ALA A 11 -4.93 10.74 52.24
CA ALA A 11 -4.44 9.86 51.21
C ALA A 11 -4.18 10.69 49.96
N ALA A 12 -2.91 10.97 49.65
CA ALA A 12 -2.50 11.53 48.35
C ALA A 12 -2.61 10.45 47.26
N THR A 13 -3.67 10.51 46.51
CA THR A 13 -3.79 9.72 45.26
C THR A 13 -2.82 10.31 44.24
N ALA A 14 -1.67 9.66 44.06
CA ALA A 14 -0.80 9.90 42.92
C ALA A 14 -1.55 9.45 41.66
N ALA A 15 -2.13 10.40 40.93
CA ALA A 15 -2.60 10.19 39.57
C ALA A 15 -1.36 9.97 38.69
N GLY A 16 -0.90 8.74 38.58
CA GLY A 16 0.07 8.33 37.59
C GLY A 16 -0.51 8.58 36.22
N GLY A 17 -0.09 9.65 35.55
CA GLY A 17 -0.38 9.86 34.15
C GLY A 17 0.11 8.63 33.39
N ALA A 18 -0.80 7.89 32.76
CA ALA A 18 -0.45 6.88 31.78
C ALA A 18 0.18 7.61 30.59
N PHE A 19 1.50 7.81 30.64
CA PHE A 19 2.24 8.10 29.44
C PHE A 19 2.02 6.92 28.50
N ALA A 20 1.32 7.15 27.38
CA ALA A 20 1.24 6.16 26.32
C ALA A 20 2.68 5.75 25.99
N GLN A 21 3.05 4.53 26.36
CA GLN A 21 4.40 4.03 26.12
C GLN A 21 4.65 4.10 24.60
N ALA A 22 5.64 4.85 24.19
CA ALA A 22 5.99 4.98 22.78
C ALA A 22 6.09 3.58 22.18
N THR A 23 5.48 3.39 21.01
CA THR A 23 5.51 2.13 20.30
C THR A 23 6.95 1.78 19.96
N ASP A 24 7.44 0.62 20.39
CA ASP A 24 8.79 0.15 20.10
C ASP A 24 8.71 -1.21 19.40
N THR A 25 8.55 -1.15 18.08
CA THR A 25 8.48 -2.36 17.25
C THR A 25 9.82 -3.08 17.22
N LEU A 26 10.97 -2.37 17.30
CA LEU A 26 12.28 -3.03 17.35
C LEU A 26 12.42 -3.88 18.61
N ALA A 27 12.04 -3.36 19.77
CA ALA A 27 12.04 -4.14 21.01
C ALA A 27 11.06 -5.32 20.94
N LYS A 28 9.86 -5.13 20.39
CA LYS A 28 8.86 -6.19 20.18
C LYS A 28 9.43 -7.34 19.36
N ILE A 29 9.96 -7.06 18.16
CA ILE A 29 10.46 -8.10 17.26
C ILE A 29 11.73 -8.77 17.81
N LYS A 30 12.59 -8.03 18.51
CA LYS A 30 13.74 -8.57 19.21
C LYS A 30 13.32 -9.55 20.31
N ALA A 31 12.34 -9.18 21.14
CA ALA A 31 11.85 -10.02 22.23
C ALA A 31 11.14 -11.28 21.69
N SER A 32 10.20 -11.12 20.75
CA SER A 32 9.44 -12.24 20.20
C SER A 32 10.22 -13.15 19.26
N GLY A 33 11.26 -12.62 18.59
CA GLY A 33 11.98 -13.32 17.51
C GLY A 33 11.15 -13.48 16.24
N SER A 34 10.08 -12.68 16.07
CA SER A 34 9.23 -12.72 14.87
C SER A 34 8.78 -11.33 14.48
N ILE A 35 8.53 -11.17 13.17
CA ILE A 35 7.95 -9.97 12.57
C ILE A 35 6.75 -10.35 11.72
N THR A 36 5.68 -9.57 11.76
CA THR A 36 4.47 -9.83 10.97
C THR A 36 4.42 -8.91 9.76
N GLU A 37 4.48 -9.50 8.58
CA GLU A 37 4.34 -8.83 7.29
C GLU A 37 2.89 -8.90 6.82
N GLY A 38 2.29 -7.74 6.54
CA GLY A 38 1.00 -7.62 5.86
C GLY A 38 1.19 -7.81 4.37
N VAL A 39 0.62 -8.88 3.83
CA VAL A 39 0.76 -9.28 2.42
C VAL A 39 -0.58 -9.18 1.68
N ARG A 40 -0.53 -9.12 0.34
CA ARG A 40 -1.71 -8.98 -0.51
C ARG A 40 -2.00 -10.23 -1.31
N GLU A 41 -3.28 -10.45 -1.58
CA GLU A 41 -3.72 -11.55 -2.44
C GLU A 41 -3.58 -11.22 -3.93
N SER A 42 -3.84 -9.98 -4.34
CA SER A 42 -3.92 -9.61 -5.76
C SER A 42 -3.46 -8.18 -6.09
N SER A 43 -2.55 -7.61 -5.32
CA SER A 43 -1.90 -6.34 -5.70
C SER A 43 -0.84 -6.59 -6.79
N GLY A 44 -0.62 -5.65 -7.68
CA GLY A 44 0.48 -5.74 -8.66
C GLY A 44 1.88 -5.79 -8.02
N LEU A 45 2.00 -5.27 -6.80
CA LEU A 45 3.27 -5.14 -6.06
C LEU A 45 3.51 -6.29 -5.06
N SER A 46 2.46 -7.00 -4.66
CA SER A 46 2.50 -8.15 -3.76
C SER A 46 1.29 -9.03 -4.01
N TYR A 47 1.47 -10.34 -4.16
CA TYR A 47 0.38 -11.25 -4.48
C TYR A 47 0.67 -12.67 -3.98
N THR A 48 -0.40 -13.48 -3.89
CA THR A 48 -0.30 -14.88 -3.49
C THR A 48 0.04 -15.80 -4.67
N LEU A 49 0.82 -16.84 -4.37
CA LEU A 49 1.02 -18.01 -5.25
C LEU A 49 0.13 -19.18 -4.83
N GLY A 50 -0.71 -18.99 -3.81
CA GLY A 50 -1.47 -20.05 -3.16
C GLY A 50 -0.70 -20.73 -2.02
N ASN A 51 -1.41 -21.54 -1.23
CA ASN A 51 -0.84 -22.32 -0.12
C ASN A 51 -0.02 -21.49 0.88
N GLY A 52 -0.43 -20.25 1.14
CA GLY A 52 0.27 -19.35 2.06
C GLY A 52 1.60 -18.79 1.54
N GLN A 53 1.88 -18.95 0.25
CA GLN A 53 3.07 -18.39 -0.40
C GLN A 53 2.75 -17.06 -1.05
N TYR A 54 3.64 -16.09 -0.84
CA TYR A 54 3.52 -14.73 -1.36
C TYR A 54 4.77 -14.34 -2.13
N THR A 55 4.62 -13.38 -3.04
CA THR A 55 5.70 -12.89 -3.88
C THR A 55 5.35 -11.52 -4.45
N GLY A 56 6.30 -10.87 -5.14
CA GLY A 56 6.10 -9.58 -5.78
C GLY A 56 7.18 -8.57 -5.45
N PHE A 57 7.08 -7.40 -6.05
CA PHE A 57 8.06 -6.33 -5.88
C PHE A 57 8.21 -5.91 -4.41
N HIS A 58 7.11 -5.52 -3.75
CA HIS A 58 7.16 -5.10 -2.35
C HIS A 58 7.44 -6.26 -1.39
N TYR A 59 7.02 -7.48 -1.73
CA TYR A 59 7.42 -8.66 -0.96
C TYR A 59 8.95 -8.80 -0.90
N ASP A 60 9.66 -8.67 -2.03
CA ASP A 60 11.11 -8.71 -2.07
C ASP A 60 11.77 -7.50 -1.39
N VAL A 61 11.20 -6.30 -1.56
CA VAL A 61 11.66 -5.08 -0.83
C VAL A 61 11.59 -5.30 0.67
N CYS A 62 10.47 -5.83 1.17
CA CYS A 62 10.29 -6.13 2.59
C CYS A 62 11.19 -7.26 3.08
N ALA A 63 11.45 -8.28 2.26
CA ALA A 63 12.41 -9.31 2.60
C ALA A 63 13.82 -8.74 2.85
N ASN A 64 14.23 -7.72 2.08
CA ASN A 64 15.48 -7.00 2.30
C ASN A 64 15.42 -6.12 3.57
N ILE A 65 14.30 -5.42 3.81
CA ILE A 65 14.08 -4.65 5.05
C ILE A 65 14.20 -5.58 6.27
N ILE A 66 13.56 -6.75 6.25
CA ILE A 66 13.61 -7.72 7.35
C ILE A 66 15.02 -8.20 7.61
N LYS A 67 15.84 -8.48 6.57
CA LYS A 67 17.26 -8.82 6.72
C LYS A 67 18.06 -7.71 7.40
N ASP A 68 17.76 -6.45 7.12
CA ASP A 68 18.45 -5.32 7.75
C ASP A 68 17.97 -5.12 9.19
N LEU A 69 16.67 -5.33 9.47
CA LEU A 69 16.12 -5.36 10.82
C LEU A 69 16.74 -6.49 11.67
N GLU A 70 16.97 -7.69 11.12
CA GLU A 70 17.69 -8.78 11.78
C GLU A 70 19.08 -8.35 12.26
N LYS A 71 19.81 -7.63 11.40
CA LYS A 71 21.12 -7.06 11.77
C LYS A 71 20.98 -6.02 12.88
N ALA A 72 20.00 -5.12 12.78
CA ALA A 72 19.76 -4.06 13.76
C ALA A 72 19.42 -4.61 15.16
N VAL A 73 18.60 -5.68 15.23
CA VAL A 73 18.19 -6.30 16.51
C VAL A 73 19.17 -7.40 16.97
N GLY A 74 20.14 -7.79 16.13
CA GLY A 74 21.13 -8.81 16.42
C GLY A 74 20.57 -10.24 16.51
N LYS A 75 19.47 -10.53 15.83
CA LYS A 75 18.73 -11.80 15.91
C LYS A 75 18.02 -12.12 14.60
N LYS A 76 17.99 -13.40 14.23
CA LYS A 76 17.13 -13.89 13.15
C LYS A 76 15.67 -13.75 13.55
N LEU A 77 14.83 -13.36 12.58
CA LEU A 77 13.40 -13.17 12.76
C LEU A 77 12.62 -14.18 11.94
N GLU A 78 11.64 -14.82 12.57
CA GLU A 78 10.61 -15.57 11.87
C GLU A 78 9.64 -14.58 11.21
N THR A 79 9.49 -14.64 9.89
CA THR A 79 8.49 -13.82 9.20
C THR A 79 7.14 -14.52 9.22
N LYS A 80 6.16 -13.87 9.82
CA LYS A 80 4.76 -14.29 9.80
C LYS A 80 3.99 -13.47 8.77
N TYR A 81 3.15 -14.11 7.99
CA TYR A 81 2.37 -13.45 6.96
C TYR A 81 0.93 -13.26 7.40
N GLN A 82 0.44 -12.01 7.30
CA GLN A 82 -0.95 -11.65 7.56
C GLN A 82 -1.56 -11.12 6.26
N PRO A 83 -2.47 -11.87 5.60
CA PRO A 83 -3.20 -11.35 4.46
C PRO A 83 -4.01 -10.12 4.83
N VAL A 84 -3.87 -9.05 4.05
CA VAL A 84 -4.59 -7.80 4.24
C VAL A 84 -5.28 -7.36 2.95
N THR A 85 -6.42 -6.68 3.10
CA THR A 85 -7.14 -6.01 2.03
C THR A 85 -6.88 -4.50 2.08
N SER A 86 -7.29 -3.78 1.04
CA SER A 86 -7.22 -2.31 1.05
C SER A 86 -8.06 -1.69 2.18
N GLN A 87 -9.09 -2.39 2.66
CA GLN A 87 -10.00 -1.90 3.70
C GLN A 87 -9.46 -2.13 5.12
N ASN A 88 -8.79 -3.27 5.40
CA ASN A 88 -8.39 -3.64 6.76
C ASN A 88 -6.91 -3.39 7.09
N ARG A 89 -6.05 -3.07 6.10
CA ARG A 89 -4.60 -2.89 6.31
C ARG A 89 -4.26 -1.80 7.32
N VAL A 90 -4.94 -0.63 7.26
CA VAL A 90 -4.67 0.49 8.19
C VAL A 90 -4.96 0.09 9.63
N PRO A 91 -6.16 -0.40 10.03
CA PRO A 91 -6.41 -0.83 11.40
C PRO A 91 -5.50 -1.97 11.86
N LEU A 92 -5.08 -2.90 11.00
CA LEU A 92 -4.19 -3.99 11.37
C LEU A 92 -2.75 -3.52 11.65
N VAL A 93 -2.27 -2.51 10.96
CA VAL A 93 -1.00 -1.84 11.28
C VAL A 93 -1.13 -1.00 12.54
N GLN A 94 -2.19 -0.21 12.66
CA GLN A 94 -2.44 0.68 13.79
C GLN A 94 -2.48 -0.08 15.13
N ASN A 95 -3.15 -1.23 15.17
CA ASN A 95 -3.28 -2.05 16.38
C ASN A 95 -2.08 -2.99 16.63
N GLY A 96 -1.10 -3.04 15.71
CA GLY A 96 0.13 -3.84 15.83
C GLY A 96 -0.02 -5.33 15.53
N THR A 97 -1.12 -5.74 14.89
CA THR A 97 -1.24 -7.08 14.30
C THR A 97 -0.25 -7.24 13.15
N VAL A 98 -0.02 -6.18 12.38
CA VAL A 98 0.95 -6.10 11.29
C VAL A 98 2.05 -5.11 11.67
N ASP A 99 3.31 -5.48 11.48
CA ASP A 99 4.48 -4.62 11.74
C ASP A 99 4.89 -3.84 10.48
N LEU A 100 4.89 -4.50 9.32
CA LEU A 100 5.17 -3.92 7.99
C LEU A 100 4.03 -4.28 7.04
N GLU A 101 3.39 -3.31 6.40
CA GLU A 101 2.46 -3.60 5.31
C GLU A 101 3.17 -3.43 3.97
N CYS A 102 3.34 -4.53 3.25
CA CYS A 102 4.12 -4.67 2.03
C CYS A 102 3.24 -4.78 0.78
N GLY A 103 2.15 -4.03 0.76
CA GLY A 103 1.19 -3.97 -0.34
C GLY A 103 1.38 -2.77 -1.25
N SER A 104 0.26 -2.20 -1.70
CA SER A 104 0.19 -1.04 -2.60
C SER A 104 -0.50 0.14 -1.90
N THR A 105 0.05 0.58 -0.76
CA THR A 105 -0.60 1.63 0.03
C THR A 105 -0.07 3.01 -0.33
N THR A 106 -0.95 3.85 -0.85
CA THR A 106 -0.69 5.27 -1.08
C THR A 106 -0.47 5.98 0.23
N ASN A 107 0.66 6.67 0.37
CA ASN A 107 0.88 7.63 1.43
C ASN A 107 0.06 8.90 1.15
N ASN A 108 -0.88 9.21 2.02
CA ASN A 108 -1.68 10.43 1.98
C ASN A 108 -1.95 11.00 3.38
N ALA A 109 -2.29 12.27 3.45
CA ALA A 109 -2.49 13.00 4.69
C ALA A 109 -3.61 12.41 5.58
N THR A 110 -4.61 11.75 4.99
CA THR A 110 -5.69 11.10 5.75
C THR A 110 -5.17 9.88 6.49
N ARG A 111 -4.47 8.98 5.81
CA ARG A 111 -3.89 7.76 6.40
C ARG A 111 -2.77 8.08 7.39
N ALA A 112 -1.99 9.13 7.13
CA ALA A 112 -0.91 9.58 8.01
C ALA A 112 -1.39 10.07 9.40
N LYS A 113 -2.69 10.25 9.61
CA LYS A 113 -3.27 10.49 10.94
C LYS A 113 -3.20 9.26 11.83
N ASP A 114 -3.28 8.06 11.24
CA ASP A 114 -3.43 6.78 11.95
C ASP A 114 -2.19 5.90 11.88
N VAL A 115 -1.36 6.04 10.83
CA VAL A 115 -0.17 5.24 10.57
C VAL A 115 0.98 6.12 10.09
N SER A 116 2.19 5.54 9.99
CA SER A 116 3.36 6.17 9.36
C SER A 116 3.71 5.45 8.06
N PHE A 117 4.39 6.17 7.18
CA PHE A 117 4.89 5.65 5.93
C PHE A 117 6.41 5.78 5.86
N ALA A 118 7.08 4.79 5.33
CA ALA A 118 8.48 4.87 4.97
C ALA A 118 8.68 5.77 3.73
N VAL A 119 9.93 5.97 3.32
CA VAL A 119 10.23 6.67 2.06
C VAL A 119 9.56 5.98 0.88
N THR A 120 9.14 6.80 -0.09
CA THR A 120 8.43 6.35 -1.29
C THR A 120 9.26 5.32 -2.05
N THR A 121 8.68 4.16 -2.27
CA THR A 121 9.29 3.07 -3.03
C THR A 121 8.96 3.14 -4.51
N TYR A 122 7.84 3.77 -4.88
CA TYR A 122 7.32 3.84 -6.23
C TYR A 122 6.26 4.93 -6.33
N VAL A 123 6.15 5.57 -7.49
CA VAL A 123 5.10 6.56 -7.77
C VAL A 123 4.14 6.00 -8.78
N GLU A 124 2.89 5.88 -8.37
CA GLU A 124 1.79 5.28 -9.12
C GLU A 124 0.97 6.34 -9.86
N GLU A 125 0.33 5.92 -10.96
CA GLU A 125 -0.68 6.68 -11.68
C GLU A 125 -2.00 5.91 -11.64
N VAL A 126 -3.06 6.52 -11.11
CA VAL A 126 -4.41 5.95 -11.21
C VAL A 126 -4.93 6.16 -12.64
N ARG A 127 -5.35 5.06 -13.27
CA ARG A 127 -5.79 4.99 -14.67
C ARG A 127 -7.06 4.15 -14.80
N MET A 128 -7.47 3.89 -16.04
CA MET A 128 -8.63 3.04 -16.37
C MET A 128 -8.20 1.87 -17.25
N ALA A 129 -8.63 0.65 -16.89
CA ALA A 129 -8.62 -0.49 -17.80
C ALA A 129 -10.01 -0.70 -18.37
N VAL A 130 -10.08 -0.99 -19.67
CA VAL A 130 -11.30 -1.24 -20.42
C VAL A 130 -11.11 -2.39 -21.39
N LYS A 131 -12.19 -2.96 -21.93
CA LYS A 131 -12.09 -3.86 -23.08
C LYS A 131 -11.55 -3.11 -24.29
N ALA A 132 -10.67 -3.74 -25.05
CA ALA A 132 -9.97 -3.12 -26.20
C ALA A 132 -10.93 -2.52 -27.23
N ASN A 133 -12.10 -3.14 -27.42
CA ASN A 133 -13.15 -2.74 -28.36
C ASN A 133 -14.25 -1.86 -27.76
N SER A 134 -14.11 -1.38 -26.52
CA SER A 134 -15.17 -0.64 -25.80
C SER A 134 -15.47 0.73 -26.37
N GLY A 135 -14.54 1.33 -27.13
CA GLY A 135 -14.65 2.75 -27.58
C GLY A 135 -14.35 3.77 -26.48
N ILE A 136 -14.17 3.36 -25.21
CA ILE A 136 -13.82 4.24 -24.08
C ILE A 136 -12.36 4.69 -24.21
N THR A 137 -12.12 6.00 -24.12
CA THR A 137 -10.79 6.61 -24.27
C THR A 137 -10.48 7.65 -23.18
N SER A 138 -11.50 8.13 -22.46
CA SER A 138 -11.37 9.14 -21.41
C SER A 138 -12.35 8.90 -20.26
N ILE A 139 -12.16 9.60 -19.13
CA ILE A 139 -13.10 9.55 -18.00
C ILE A 139 -14.52 10.03 -18.41
N LYS A 140 -14.64 10.93 -19.37
CA LYS A 140 -15.91 11.46 -19.85
C LYS A 140 -16.77 10.39 -20.53
N ASP A 141 -16.14 9.41 -21.16
CA ASP A 141 -16.82 8.30 -21.82
C ASP A 141 -17.48 7.32 -20.84
N LEU A 142 -17.21 7.48 -19.53
CA LEU A 142 -17.83 6.69 -18.47
C LEU A 142 -19.25 7.17 -18.12
N ASN A 143 -19.70 8.30 -18.66
CA ASN A 143 -21.06 8.80 -18.41
C ASN A 143 -22.12 7.74 -18.78
N GLY A 144 -22.99 7.38 -17.83
CA GLY A 144 -24.01 6.34 -17.98
C GLY A 144 -23.47 4.89 -17.96
N LYS A 145 -22.18 4.69 -17.70
CA LYS A 145 -21.52 3.39 -17.67
C LYS A 145 -21.46 2.78 -16.26
N THR A 146 -21.02 1.54 -16.19
CA THR A 146 -20.73 0.87 -14.92
C THR A 146 -19.23 0.77 -14.73
N VAL A 147 -18.71 1.30 -13.60
CA VAL A 147 -17.30 1.39 -13.29
C VAL A 147 -16.97 0.54 -12.07
N ALA A 148 -16.04 -0.39 -12.22
CA ALA A 148 -15.48 -1.15 -11.11
C ALA A 148 -14.34 -0.41 -10.44
N THR A 149 -14.23 -0.55 -9.13
CA THR A 149 -13.06 -0.17 -8.33
C THR A 149 -12.97 -1.06 -7.09
N THR A 150 -11.90 -0.93 -6.28
CA THR A 150 -11.70 -1.77 -5.09
C THR A 150 -12.01 -0.99 -3.82
N THR A 151 -12.80 -1.57 -2.93
CA THR A 151 -13.17 -0.97 -1.63
C THR A 151 -11.93 -0.60 -0.82
N GLY A 152 -11.92 0.58 -0.19
CA GLY A 152 -10.85 1.03 0.71
C GLY A 152 -9.61 1.60 0.00
N THR A 153 -9.69 1.85 -1.31
CA THR A 153 -8.62 2.47 -2.11
C THR A 153 -8.83 3.98 -2.27
N THR A 154 -7.75 4.68 -2.60
CA THR A 154 -7.78 6.09 -3.03
C THR A 154 -8.50 6.26 -4.36
N SER A 155 -8.48 5.22 -5.21
CA SER A 155 -9.16 5.23 -6.51
C SER A 155 -10.66 5.48 -6.40
N VAL A 156 -11.33 5.04 -5.31
CA VAL A 156 -12.73 5.37 -5.03
C VAL A 156 -12.93 6.89 -4.92
N GLN A 157 -12.07 7.56 -4.16
CA GLN A 157 -12.17 9.01 -3.95
C GLN A 157 -11.80 9.78 -5.22
N THR A 158 -10.76 9.31 -5.91
CA THR A 158 -10.29 9.89 -7.18
C THR A 158 -11.40 9.79 -8.24
N LEU A 159 -12.05 8.63 -8.36
CA LEU A 159 -13.14 8.40 -9.29
C LEU A 159 -14.30 9.37 -9.02
N ARG A 160 -14.78 9.46 -7.78
CA ARG A 160 -15.87 10.37 -7.38
C ARG A 160 -15.52 11.86 -7.53
N LYS A 161 -14.24 12.23 -7.32
CA LYS A 161 -13.76 13.59 -7.56
C LYS A 161 -13.87 13.94 -9.04
N ASN A 162 -13.43 13.04 -9.92
CA ASN A 162 -13.48 13.26 -11.37
C ASN A 162 -14.91 13.24 -11.91
N GLU A 163 -15.80 12.39 -11.38
CA GLU A 163 -17.22 12.37 -11.68
C GLU A 163 -17.85 13.74 -11.45
N ARG A 164 -17.70 14.29 -10.24
CA ARG A 164 -18.24 15.62 -9.89
C ARG A 164 -17.61 16.74 -10.73
N ALA A 165 -16.30 16.71 -10.94
CA ALA A 165 -15.61 17.73 -11.72
C ALA A 165 -15.97 17.69 -13.22
N GLY A 166 -16.24 16.51 -13.74
CA GLY A 166 -16.62 16.29 -15.13
C GLY A 166 -18.10 16.48 -15.43
N GLY A 167 -18.96 16.59 -14.40
CA GLY A 167 -20.41 16.62 -14.55
C GLY A 167 -20.95 15.36 -15.22
N ILE A 168 -20.33 14.22 -14.96
CA ILE A 168 -20.70 12.89 -15.46
C ILE A 168 -21.29 12.06 -14.33
N ASP A 169 -22.07 11.05 -14.68
CA ASP A 169 -22.66 10.11 -13.73
C ASP A 169 -22.43 8.67 -14.22
N PHE A 170 -22.04 7.78 -13.32
CA PHE A 170 -21.82 6.37 -13.60
C PHE A 170 -22.19 5.50 -12.38
N LYS A 171 -22.50 4.25 -12.64
CA LYS A 171 -22.78 3.27 -11.59
C LYS A 171 -21.46 2.68 -11.09
N GLU A 172 -21.18 2.78 -9.78
CA GLU A 172 -20.04 2.16 -9.15
C GLU A 172 -20.31 0.70 -8.75
N LEU A 173 -19.38 -0.20 -9.04
CA LEU A 173 -19.30 -1.55 -8.48
C LEU A 173 -17.97 -1.74 -7.74
N TYR A 174 -18.03 -2.45 -6.62
CA TYR A 174 -16.90 -2.61 -5.72
C TYR A 174 -16.47 -4.07 -5.60
N GLY A 175 -15.21 -4.36 -5.93
CA GLY A 175 -14.57 -5.61 -5.53
C GLY A 175 -14.04 -5.54 -4.10
N LYS A 176 -13.98 -6.68 -3.44
CA LYS A 176 -13.35 -6.81 -2.13
C LYS A 176 -11.82 -6.70 -2.24
N ASP A 177 -11.26 -7.28 -3.31
CA ASP A 177 -9.84 -7.15 -3.68
C ASP A 177 -9.72 -6.83 -5.17
N HIS A 178 -8.49 -6.61 -5.66
CA HIS A 178 -8.24 -6.14 -7.01
C HIS A 178 -8.60 -7.16 -8.09
N SER A 179 -8.38 -8.45 -7.84
CA SER A 179 -8.83 -9.53 -8.72
C SER A 179 -10.35 -9.59 -8.85
N ASP A 180 -11.09 -9.38 -7.75
CA ASP A 180 -12.55 -9.33 -7.79
C ASP A 180 -13.03 -8.16 -8.64
N SER A 181 -12.39 -6.99 -8.50
CA SER A 181 -12.72 -5.79 -9.28
C SER A 181 -12.43 -6.00 -10.78
N PHE A 182 -11.30 -6.62 -11.11
CA PHE A 182 -10.96 -6.93 -12.49
C PHE A 182 -11.92 -7.97 -13.10
N LEU A 183 -12.38 -8.93 -12.31
CA LEU A 183 -13.38 -9.92 -12.74
C LEU A 183 -14.72 -9.26 -13.12
N LEU A 184 -15.09 -8.12 -12.52
CA LEU A 184 -16.27 -7.36 -12.94
C LEU A 184 -16.12 -6.83 -14.38
N LEU A 185 -14.90 -6.38 -14.75
CA LEU A 185 -14.59 -5.97 -16.12
C LEU A 185 -14.52 -7.19 -17.06
N GLU A 186 -13.85 -8.28 -16.66
CA GLU A 186 -13.76 -9.51 -17.47
C GLU A 186 -15.12 -10.08 -17.83
N SER A 187 -16.01 -10.18 -16.83
CA SER A 187 -17.36 -10.73 -17.00
C SER A 187 -18.33 -9.79 -17.72
N GLY A 188 -17.92 -8.56 -18.05
CA GLY A 188 -18.77 -7.56 -18.67
C GLY A 188 -19.82 -6.94 -17.72
N ARG A 189 -19.69 -7.13 -16.41
CA ARG A 189 -20.52 -6.49 -15.41
C ARG A 189 -20.14 -5.02 -15.17
N ALA A 190 -18.91 -4.66 -15.50
CA ALA A 190 -18.42 -3.30 -15.55
C ALA A 190 -17.82 -2.99 -16.93
N ASP A 191 -17.94 -1.73 -17.36
CA ASP A 191 -17.38 -1.22 -18.62
C ASP A 191 -15.91 -0.80 -18.45
N ALA A 192 -15.54 -0.39 -17.23
CA ALA A 192 -14.17 0.02 -16.88
C ALA A 192 -13.80 -0.45 -15.47
N PHE A 193 -12.49 -0.62 -15.22
CA PHE A 193 -11.90 -0.79 -13.90
C PHE A 193 -10.91 0.34 -13.65
N VAL A 194 -11.19 1.20 -12.66
CA VAL A 194 -10.34 2.33 -12.27
C VAL A 194 -9.49 1.94 -11.06
N MET A 195 -8.17 1.97 -11.23
CA MET A 195 -7.19 1.54 -10.23
C MET A 195 -5.78 2.04 -10.58
N ASP A 196 -4.83 1.75 -9.72
CA ASP A 196 -3.39 1.90 -9.91
C ASP A 196 -2.94 1.23 -11.22
N GLY A 197 -2.17 1.92 -12.04
CA GLY A 197 -1.73 1.43 -13.36
C GLY A 197 -0.94 0.12 -13.27
N SER A 198 -0.12 -0.06 -12.23
CA SER A 198 0.61 -1.32 -12.00
C SER A 198 -0.32 -2.49 -11.68
N ILE A 199 -1.39 -2.23 -10.94
CA ILE A 199 -2.41 -3.24 -10.61
C ILE A 199 -3.21 -3.59 -11.86
N LEU A 200 -3.62 -2.58 -12.65
CA LEU A 200 -4.29 -2.80 -13.93
C LEU A 200 -3.43 -3.64 -14.87
N ALA A 201 -2.16 -3.23 -15.09
CA ALA A 201 -1.23 -3.93 -15.97
C ALA A 201 -0.99 -5.39 -15.52
N SER A 202 -0.84 -5.62 -14.21
CA SER A 202 -0.67 -6.95 -13.63
C SER A 202 -1.89 -7.84 -13.84
N ASN A 203 -3.11 -7.34 -13.63
CA ASN A 203 -4.33 -8.10 -13.85
C ASN A 203 -4.53 -8.42 -15.34
N ILE A 204 -4.31 -7.45 -16.22
CA ILE A 204 -4.37 -7.66 -17.67
C ILE A 204 -3.38 -8.73 -18.10
N ALA A 205 -2.10 -8.61 -17.70
CA ALA A 205 -1.06 -9.56 -18.07
C ALA A 205 -1.35 -11.01 -17.62
N LYS A 206 -2.04 -11.17 -16.48
CA LYS A 206 -2.41 -12.48 -15.90
C LYS A 206 -3.77 -12.99 -16.38
N SER A 207 -4.53 -12.19 -17.12
CA SER A 207 -5.82 -12.61 -17.67
C SER A 207 -5.65 -13.69 -18.75
N LYS A 208 -6.75 -14.40 -19.09
CA LYS A 208 -6.74 -15.42 -20.14
C LYS A 208 -6.51 -14.84 -21.54
N ALA A 209 -6.90 -13.58 -21.76
CA ALA A 209 -6.81 -12.90 -23.04
C ALA A 209 -6.32 -11.44 -22.84
N PRO A 210 -5.02 -11.22 -22.56
CA PRO A 210 -4.48 -9.89 -22.29
C PRO A 210 -4.75 -8.87 -23.40
N ALA A 211 -4.77 -9.32 -24.67
CA ALA A 211 -5.03 -8.46 -25.82
C ALA A 211 -6.47 -7.90 -25.87
N ASP A 212 -7.40 -8.48 -25.10
CA ASP A 212 -8.79 -8.01 -25.03
C ASP A 212 -8.95 -6.76 -24.13
N TYR A 213 -7.87 -6.31 -23.48
CA TYR A 213 -7.88 -5.19 -22.55
C TYR A 213 -6.82 -4.17 -22.90
N LYS A 214 -7.07 -2.93 -22.51
CA LYS A 214 -6.11 -1.83 -22.60
C LYS A 214 -6.27 -0.86 -21.44
N ILE A 215 -5.17 -0.21 -21.05
CA ILE A 215 -5.19 0.93 -20.13
C ILE A 215 -5.30 2.20 -20.96
N VAL A 216 -6.26 3.05 -20.63
CA VAL A 216 -6.62 4.24 -21.40
C VAL A 216 -6.85 5.45 -20.51
N GLY A 217 -7.09 6.58 -21.15
CA GLY A 217 -7.49 7.84 -20.53
C GLY A 217 -6.31 8.61 -19.93
N GLU A 218 -6.67 9.70 -19.32
CA GLU A 218 -5.79 10.57 -18.58
C GLU A 218 -5.34 9.95 -17.26
N VAL A 219 -4.25 10.50 -16.68
CA VAL A 219 -3.83 10.20 -15.31
C VAL A 219 -4.81 10.86 -14.34
N LEU A 220 -5.56 10.07 -13.59
CA LEU A 220 -6.58 10.57 -12.67
C LEU A 220 -6.00 11.06 -11.35
N SER A 221 -4.90 10.44 -10.88
CA SER A 221 -4.08 10.91 -9.76
C SER A 221 -2.67 10.34 -9.85
N VAL A 222 -1.72 11.03 -9.18
CA VAL A 222 -0.34 10.59 -8.99
C VAL A 222 -0.13 10.31 -7.51
N GLU A 223 0.33 9.13 -7.17
CA GLU A 223 0.29 8.62 -5.79
C GLU A 223 1.63 7.98 -5.37
N PRO A 224 2.31 8.51 -4.33
CA PRO A 224 3.47 7.84 -3.76
C PRO A 224 3.04 6.58 -3.01
N ILE A 225 3.61 5.45 -3.37
CA ILE A 225 3.41 4.17 -2.71
C ILE A 225 4.57 3.92 -1.76
N ALA A 226 4.25 3.52 -0.53
CA ALA A 226 5.25 3.30 0.50
C ALA A 226 4.86 2.14 1.43
N ILE A 227 5.87 1.57 2.06
CA ILE A 227 5.68 0.58 3.13
C ILE A 227 5.05 1.29 4.32
N MET A 228 3.91 0.77 4.79
CA MET A 228 3.16 1.33 5.91
C MET A 228 3.54 0.64 7.21
N ILE A 229 3.77 1.43 8.24
CA ILE A 229 4.19 1.00 9.57
C ILE A 229 3.37 1.71 10.64
N ARG A 230 3.48 1.26 11.88
CA ARG A 230 2.78 1.89 13.00
C ARG A 230 3.24 3.34 13.20
N LYS A 231 2.30 4.19 13.59
CA LYS A 231 2.56 5.59 13.94
C LYS A 231 3.34 5.68 15.26
N ASP A 232 4.04 6.80 15.44
CA ASP A 232 4.75 7.16 16.67
C ASP A 232 5.84 6.15 17.09
N ASP A 233 6.49 5.53 16.07
CA ASP A 233 7.65 4.64 16.23
C ASP A 233 8.84 5.15 15.37
N PRO A 234 9.51 6.23 15.79
CA PRO A 234 10.56 6.85 15.00
C PRO A 234 11.79 5.97 14.81
N ALA A 235 12.09 5.08 15.77
CA ALA A 235 13.22 4.16 15.68
C ALA A 235 12.98 3.09 14.61
N PHE A 236 11.80 2.50 14.59
CA PHE A 236 11.39 1.54 13.57
C PHE A 236 11.31 2.17 12.18
N LYS A 237 10.66 3.36 12.09
CA LYS A 237 10.60 4.14 10.85
C LYS A 237 11.99 4.41 10.30
N LYS A 238 12.92 4.87 11.14
CA LYS A 238 14.29 5.13 10.70
C LYS A 238 14.98 3.88 10.15
N ALA A 239 14.82 2.74 10.81
CA ALA A 239 15.43 1.48 10.37
C ALA A 239 14.87 1.03 9.00
N VAL A 240 13.54 1.15 8.79
CA VAL A 240 12.88 0.84 7.52
C VAL A 240 13.32 1.82 6.42
N ASP A 241 13.35 3.12 6.71
CA ASP A 241 13.77 4.17 5.77
C ASP A 241 15.23 3.99 5.33
N ASP A 242 16.12 3.68 6.27
CA ASP A 242 17.54 3.46 6.00
C ASP A 242 17.75 2.23 5.09
N SER A 243 16.99 1.15 5.30
CA SER A 243 17.02 -0.02 4.44
C SER A 243 16.56 0.31 3.02
N ILE A 244 15.43 1.03 2.86
CA ILE A 244 14.92 1.41 1.53
C ILE A 244 15.89 2.35 0.82
N LYS A 245 16.44 3.36 1.52
CA LYS A 245 17.46 4.27 0.97
C LYS A 245 18.72 3.51 0.54
N SER A 246 19.13 2.50 1.30
CA SER A 246 20.23 1.62 0.91
C SER A 246 19.93 0.84 -0.36
N GLN A 247 18.74 0.24 -0.47
CA GLN A 247 18.30 -0.48 -1.66
C GLN A 247 18.22 0.43 -2.91
N ILE A 248 17.81 1.70 -2.74
CA ILE A 248 17.85 2.71 -3.81
C ILE A 248 19.31 2.98 -4.22
N LYS A 249 20.16 3.31 -3.25
CA LYS A 249 21.57 3.69 -3.48
C LYS A 249 22.37 2.59 -4.16
N ASN A 250 22.13 1.33 -3.77
CA ASN A 250 22.86 0.16 -4.31
C ASN A 250 22.28 -0.35 -5.62
N GLY A 251 21.18 0.25 -6.12
CA GLY A 251 20.47 -0.16 -7.33
C GLY A 251 19.64 -1.43 -7.16
N ASP A 252 19.44 -1.92 -5.94
CA ASP A 252 18.67 -3.14 -5.68
C ASP A 252 17.20 -2.95 -5.98
N LEU A 253 16.65 -1.75 -5.66
CA LEU A 253 15.26 -1.42 -5.97
C LEU A 253 15.01 -1.40 -7.49
N ALA A 254 15.96 -0.91 -8.28
CA ALA A 254 15.88 -0.92 -9.75
C ALA A 254 15.95 -2.35 -10.31
N LYS A 255 16.81 -3.22 -9.76
CA LYS A 255 16.87 -4.65 -10.13
C LYS A 255 15.56 -5.37 -9.80
N LEU A 256 14.95 -5.06 -8.64
CA LEU A 256 13.66 -5.62 -8.26
C LEU A 256 12.54 -5.12 -9.19
N TRP A 257 12.60 -3.86 -9.63
CA TRP A 257 11.67 -3.35 -10.65
C TRP A 257 11.80 -4.13 -11.96
N ASP A 258 13.03 -4.30 -12.47
CA ASP A 258 13.29 -5.10 -13.68
C ASP A 258 12.72 -6.52 -13.52
N LYS A 259 13.06 -7.19 -12.41
CA LYS A 259 12.59 -8.55 -12.12
C LYS A 259 11.06 -8.67 -12.18
N TRP A 260 10.32 -7.75 -11.58
CA TRP A 260 8.88 -7.90 -11.37
C TRP A 260 8.01 -7.27 -12.44
N PHE A 261 8.54 -6.32 -13.21
CA PHE A 261 7.76 -5.62 -14.23
C PHE A 261 8.27 -5.82 -15.65
N LEU A 262 9.57 -6.11 -15.83
CA LEU A 262 10.18 -6.22 -17.15
C LEU A 262 10.62 -7.65 -17.50
N GLN A 263 10.58 -8.58 -16.56
CA GLN A 263 10.86 -9.99 -16.79
C GLN A 263 9.59 -10.82 -16.60
N PRO A 264 9.55 -12.09 -17.11
CA PRO A 264 8.46 -13.01 -16.82
C PRO A 264 8.36 -13.35 -15.35
N ILE A 265 7.14 -13.29 -14.77
CA ILE A 265 6.86 -13.49 -13.36
C ILE A 265 5.98 -14.72 -13.09
N PRO A 266 6.14 -15.38 -11.93
CA PRO A 266 5.32 -16.53 -11.55
C PRO A 266 3.86 -16.10 -11.25
N PRO A 267 2.89 -17.03 -11.26
CA PRO A 267 3.05 -18.42 -11.68
C PRO A 267 2.96 -18.63 -13.19
N SER A 268 2.39 -17.67 -13.93
CA SER A 268 2.03 -17.82 -15.36
C SER A 268 3.17 -17.53 -16.32
N ASN A 269 4.34 -17.17 -15.82
CA ASN A 269 5.50 -16.80 -16.63
C ASN A 269 5.19 -15.64 -17.62
N VAL A 270 4.36 -14.68 -17.20
CA VAL A 270 3.96 -13.53 -18.00
C VAL A 270 4.81 -12.31 -17.66
N LYS A 271 5.03 -11.44 -18.64
CA LYS A 271 5.70 -10.16 -18.51
C LYS A 271 4.66 -9.04 -18.41
N ILE A 272 4.74 -8.21 -17.35
CA ILE A 272 3.83 -7.07 -17.17
C ILE A 272 4.15 -5.95 -18.17
N GLY A 273 5.44 -5.70 -18.42
CA GLY A 273 5.90 -4.72 -19.41
C GLY A 273 5.81 -3.26 -18.93
N LEU A 274 5.72 -3.01 -17.61
CA LEU A 274 5.62 -1.66 -17.05
C LEU A 274 7.01 -1.05 -16.82
N ALA A 275 7.38 -0.08 -17.64
CA ALA A 275 8.63 0.66 -17.49
C ALA A 275 8.63 1.55 -16.24
N LEU A 276 9.81 1.79 -15.68
CA LEU A 276 10.00 2.71 -14.55
C LEU A 276 9.67 4.14 -14.97
N SER A 277 8.71 4.78 -14.32
CA SER A 277 8.30 6.15 -14.61
C SER A 277 9.36 7.19 -14.18
N ASP A 278 9.37 8.35 -14.82
CA ASP A 278 10.25 9.44 -14.40
C ASP A 278 9.89 9.98 -13.01
N ALA A 279 8.62 9.92 -12.63
CA ALA A 279 8.18 10.28 -11.29
C ALA A 279 8.82 9.35 -10.24
N THR A 280 8.89 8.03 -10.50
CA THR A 280 9.58 7.08 -9.62
C THR A 280 11.08 7.30 -9.58
N LYS A 281 11.73 7.52 -10.75
CA LYS A 281 13.16 7.85 -10.80
C LYS A 281 13.49 9.11 -9.98
N ASN A 282 12.65 10.14 -10.08
CA ASN A 282 12.81 11.37 -9.31
C ASN A 282 12.62 11.14 -7.81
N ALA A 283 11.66 10.30 -7.40
CA ALA A 283 11.47 9.92 -6.00
C ALA A 283 12.68 9.16 -5.45
N TRP A 284 13.32 8.32 -6.25
CA TRP A 284 14.54 7.61 -5.83
C TRP A 284 15.79 8.50 -5.82
N ALA A 285 15.88 9.48 -6.73
CA ALA A 285 16.96 10.46 -6.71
C ALA A 285 16.90 11.37 -5.48
N ASN A 286 15.70 11.61 -4.94
CA ASN A 286 15.44 12.46 -3.78
C ASN A 286 14.51 11.73 -2.78
N PRO A 287 14.98 10.67 -2.08
CA PRO A 287 14.15 9.84 -1.23
C PRO A 287 13.44 10.66 -0.15
N ASN A 288 12.11 10.56 -0.12
CA ASN A 288 11.26 11.29 0.83
C ASN A 288 9.98 10.48 1.11
N ASP A 289 9.25 10.90 2.13
CA ASP A 289 7.97 10.33 2.58
C ASP A 289 6.81 11.32 2.44
N LYS A 290 6.87 12.20 1.44
CA LYS A 290 5.82 13.19 1.19
C LYS A 290 4.50 12.52 0.82
N PRO A 291 3.36 13.01 1.34
CA PRO A 291 2.06 12.49 0.99
C PRO A 291 1.65 12.89 -0.43
N MET A 292 0.63 12.21 -1.00
CA MET A 292 0.17 12.41 -2.37
C MET A 292 -0.26 13.86 -2.66
N GLU A 293 -0.70 14.58 -1.65
CA GLU A 293 -1.10 15.98 -1.75
C GLU A 293 0.07 16.87 -2.23
N ASP A 294 1.31 16.50 -1.89
CA ASP A 294 2.52 17.21 -2.31
C ASP A 294 3.00 16.80 -3.72
N TYR A 295 2.52 15.66 -4.24
CA TYR A 295 2.80 15.22 -5.61
C TYR A 295 1.86 15.83 -6.65
N ALA A 296 0.63 16.15 -6.22
CA ALA A 296 -0.40 16.72 -7.10
C ALA A 296 -0.22 18.22 -7.42
N ALA A 297 0.67 18.92 -6.73
CA ALA A 297 0.65 20.39 -6.61
C ALA A 297 1.66 21.14 -7.48
N LYS A 298 2.05 20.64 -8.66
CA LYS A 298 2.80 21.48 -9.63
C LYS A 298 2.16 21.37 -11.00
N LYS A 299 1.05 22.10 -11.16
CA LYS A 299 0.61 22.56 -12.48
C LYS A 299 1.22 23.92 -12.77
#